data_e7d397d2b72c8442b75a4815c0edf669
#
_entry.id   e7d397d2b72c8442b75a4815c0edf669
#
_cell.length_a   1.000
_cell.length_b   1.000
_cell.length_c   1.000
_cell.angle_alpha   90.00
_cell.angle_beta   90.00
_cell.angle_gamma   90.00
#
_symmetry.space_group_name_H-M   'P 1'
#
loop_
_entity.id
_entity.type
_entity.pdbx_description
1 polymer ?
#
loop_
_entity_poly.entity_id
_entity_poly.type
_entity_poly.pdbx_seq_one_letter_code
_entity_poly.pdbx_strand_id
1 'polypeptide(L)'
;MPAHYARYPSLVDRTVFITGGADGIGSALVEQYALQGSRVAFVDKNVAYAQATIQRCLDAGAAHAPLFYEVDLLDIEALKAACAAAIRDLGSVTVLVNNAANDDRHDWQDMTPEYFDNRINTNLRHYFFAIQALAPQMITAAHGSVINIGSSSYMMQEDFFPGYAIAKSAVEGITRTMARTFGPHGVRVNTVLPGWVPTERQLTKWWSPEGEAGTMRDQALKRRIMPDEFAQMVLFLAADDGAACTAQQFIVDGGRF
;
A
#
# COMPACT_ATOMS: atom_id res chain seq x y z
N MET A 1 -3.24 -17.29 9.22
CA MET A 1 -2.02 -17.14 8.38
C MET A 1 -1.55 -18.54 7.96
N PRO A 2 -1.24 -18.78 6.67
CA PRO A 2 -0.59 -20.02 6.29
C PRO A 2 0.65 -20.24 7.19
N ALA A 3 0.87 -21.47 7.65
CA ALA A 3 1.91 -21.79 8.62
C ALA A 3 3.36 -21.55 8.12
N HIS A 4 3.50 -21.00 6.91
CA HIS A 4 4.78 -20.89 6.19
C HIS A 4 5.32 -19.47 6.06
N TYR A 5 4.57 -18.42 6.46
CA TYR A 5 5.06 -17.05 6.39
C TYR A 5 5.93 -16.69 7.59
N ALA A 6 6.93 -15.82 7.32
CA ALA A 6 7.84 -15.34 8.34
C ALA A 6 7.11 -14.56 9.45
N ARG A 7 7.63 -14.66 10.67
CA ARG A 7 7.26 -13.83 11.81
C ARG A 7 8.40 -12.88 12.08
N TYR A 8 8.06 -11.60 12.21
CA TYR A 8 9.01 -10.53 12.49
C TYR A 8 8.80 -10.02 13.93
N PRO A 9 9.65 -10.40 14.89
CA PRO A 9 9.49 -9.92 16.28
C PRO A 9 9.43 -8.40 16.40
N SER A 10 10.13 -7.68 15.51
CA SER A 10 10.16 -6.22 15.45
C SER A 10 8.83 -5.58 15.01
N LEU A 11 7.87 -6.36 14.51
CA LEU A 11 6.53 -5.88 14.15
C LEU A 11 5.50 -6.03 15.27
N VAL A 12 5.82 -6.78 16.34
CA VAL A 12 4.95 -6.92 17.51
C VAL A 12 4.79 -5.55 18.19
N ASP A 13 3.56 -5.17 18.49
CA ASP A 13 3.19 -3.86 19.07
C ASP A 13 3.59 -2.63 18.23
N ARG A 14 4.13 -2.82 17.03
CA ARG A 14 4.46 -1.72 16.13
C ARG A 14 3.21 -1.05 15.60
N THR A 15 3.14 0.28 15.69
CA THR A 15 2.00 1.02 15.12
C THR A 15 2.19 1.26 13.63
N VAL A 16 1.21 0.81 12.86
CA VAL A 16 1.18 0.83 11.39
C VAL A 16 -0.02 1.64 10.92
N PHE A 17 0.19 2.57 9.97
CA PHE A 17 -0.89 3.29 9.30
C PHE A 17 -0.96 2.90 7.82
N ILE A 18 -2.15 2.51 7.33
CA ILE A 18 -2.36 2.01 5.97
C ILE A 18 -3.44 2.83 5.28
N THR A 19 -3.18 3.35 4.08
CA THR A 19 -4.21 3.98 3.24
C THR A 19 -4.87 2.95 2.32
N GLY A 20 -6.21 3.00 2.19
CA GLY A 20 -6.96 2.05 1.36
C GLY A 20 -6.95 0.64 1.92
N GLY A 21 -7.21 0.49 3.24
CA GLY A 21 -7.10 -0.78 3.95
C GLY A 21 -8.35 -1.66 3.93
N ALA A 22 -9.43 -1.23 3.28
CA ALA A 22 -10.71 -1.96 3.36
C ALA A 22 -10.80 -3.12 2.37
N ASP A 23 -10.10 -3.07 1.23
CA ASP A 23 -10.25 -4.06 0.16
C ASP A 23 -8.91 -4.41 -0.50
N GLY A 24 -8.91 -5.48 -1.27
CA GLY A 24 -7.81 -5.89 -2.15
C GLY A 24 -6.47 -6.10 -1.44
N ILE A 25 -5.41 -5.53 -1.99
CA ILE A 25 -4.07 -5.57 -1.40
C ILE A 25 -4.07 -4.91 -0.02
N GLY A 26 -4.81 -3.80 0.14
CA GLY A 26 -4.87 -3.07 1.41
C GLY A 26 -5.44 -3.89 2.55
N SER A 27 -6.53 -4.62 2.30
CA SER A 27 -7.12 -5.49 3.33
C SER A 27 -6.20 -6.65 3.72
N ALA A 28 -5.49 -7.23 2.74
CA ALA A 28 -4.48 -8.25 3.03
C ALA A 28 -3.31 -7.67 3.86
N LEU A 29 -2.87 -6.44 3.57
CA LEU A 29 -1.86 -5.76 4.39
C LEU A 29 -2.35 -5.55 5.83
N VAL A 30 -3.58 -5.04 6.03
CA VAL A 30 -4.17 -4.88 7.38
C VAL A 30 -4.17 -6.21 8.13
N GLU A 31 -4.65 -7.29 7.48
CA GLU A 31 -4.69 -8.61 8.08
C GLU A 31 -3.29 -9.14 8.43
N GLN A 32 -2.35 -9.07 7.49
CA GLN A 32 -1.00 -9.60 7.69
C GLN A 32 -0.25 -8.84 8.80
N TYR A 33 -0.36 -7.50 8.90
CA TYR A 33 0.20 -6.75 10.00
C TYR A 33 -0.47 -7.07 11.34
N ALA A 34 -1.81 -7.16 11.38
CA ALA A 34 -2.54 -7.53 12.59
C ALA A 34 -2.13 -8.92 13.10
N LEU A 35 -1.91 -9.87 12.19
CA LEU A 35 -1.42 -11.20 12.50
C LEU A 35 0.06 -11.24 12.95
N GLN A 36 0.88 -10.24 12.60
CA GLN A 36 2.20 -10.06 13.21
C GLN A 36 2.14 -9.53 14.65
N GLY A 37 0.96 -9.17 15.14
CA GLY A 37 0.78 -8.52 16.45
C GLY A 37 0.97 -7.01 16.41
N SER A 38 0.96 -6.38 15.23
CA SER A 38 1.04 -4.93 15.09
C SER A 38 -0.27 -4.25 15.50
N ARG A 39 -0.19 -3.00 15.93
CA ARG A 39 -1.34 -2.09 16.15
C ARG A 39 -1.62 -1.36 14.85
N VAL A 40 -2.66 -1.77 14.15
CA VAL A 40 -2.96 -1.26 12.81
C VAL A 40 -4.03 -0.19 12.88
N ALA A 41 -3.76 0.98 12.29
CA ALA A 41 -4.76 1.97 11.91
C ALA A 41 -4.87 1.99 10.38
N PHE A 42 -6.06 2.12 9.84
CA PHE A 42 -6.24 2.26 8.40
C PHE A 42 -7.36 3.19 8.02
N VAL A 43 -7.25 3.79 6.86
CA VAL A 43 -8.27 4.67 6.26
C VAL A 43 -8.81 4.07 4.98
N ASP A 44 -10.10 4.26 4.77
CA ASP A 44 -10.80 3.94 3.53
C ASP A 44 -12.13 4.70 3.51
N LYS A 45 -12.77 4.81 2.35
CA LYS A 45 -14.12 5.35 2.23
C LYS A 45 -15.22 4.28 2.29
N ASN A 46 -14.87 3.00 2.21
CA ASN A 46 -15.82 1.90 2.21
C ASN A 46 -15.96 1.28 3.59
N VAL A 47 -16.95 1.74 4.35
CA VAL A 47 -17.22 1.30 5.72
C VAL A 47 -17.53 -0.20 5.80
N ALA A 48 -18.34 -0.72 4.86
CA ALA A 48 -18.75 -2.13 4.90
C ALA A 48 -17.56 -3.08 4.71
N TYR A 49 -16.69 -2.79 3.74
CA TYR A 49 -15.48 -3.58 3.51
C TYR A 49 -14.47 -3.43 4.65
N ALA A 50 -14.37 -2.24 5.25
CA ALA A 50 -13.51 -2.01 6.40
C ALA A 50 -13.94 -2.87 7.61
N GLN A 51 -15.24 -2.93 7.93
CA GLN A 51 -15.76 -3.77 9.00
C GLN A 51 -15.53 -5.26 8.74
N ALA A 52 -15.73 -5.71 7.49
CA ALA A 52 -15.43 -7.07 7.10
C ALA A 52 -13.93 -7.41 7.24
N THR A 53 -13.03 -6.47 6.93
CA THR A 53 -11.59 -6.63 7.12
C THR A 53 -11.23 -6.75 8.60
N ILE A 54 -11.78 -5.90 9.45
CA ILE A 54 -11.58 -5.99 10.92
C ILE A 54 -12.05 -7.34 11.44
N GLN A 55 -13.24 -7.79 11.03
CA GLN A 55 -13.79 -9.06 11.48
C GLN A 55 -12.88 -10.23 11.07
N ARG A 56 -12.38 -10.26 9.82
CA ARG A 56 -11.41 -11.28 9.37
C ARG A 56 -10.14 -11.30 10.22
N CYS A 57 -9.61 -10.13 10.61
CA CYS A 57 -8.45 -10.05 11.49
C CYS A 57 -8.73 -10.70 12.85
N LEU A 58 -9.89 -10.42 13.45
CA LEU A 58 -10.30 -10.97 14.73
C LEU A 58 -10.52 -12.48 14.65
N ASP A 59 -11.21 -12.95 13.62
CA ASP A 59 -11.48 -14.39 13.39
C ASP A 59 -10.18 -15.17 13.16
N ALA A 60 -9.17 -14.53 12.55
CA ALA A 60 -7.84 -15.09 12.35
C ALA A 60 -6.93 -15.01 13.59
N GLY A 61 -7.40 -14.45 14.70
CA GLY A 61 -6.70 -14.41 15.98
C GLY A 61 -5.71 -13.25 16.14
N ALA A 62 -5.96 -12.10 15.49
CA ALA A 62 -5.15 -10.90 15.69
C ALA A 62 -5.16 -10.47 17.19
N ALA A 63 -3.99 -10.12 17.72
CA ALA A 63 -3.83 -9.69 19.11
C ALA A 63 -4.50 -8.33 19.38
N HIS A 64 -4.55 -7.46 18.38
CA HIS A 64 -5.16 -6.13 18.42
C HIS A 64 -6.16 -5.99 17.28
N ALA A 65 -7.37 -5.50 17.59
CA ALA A 65 -8.34 -5.13 16.57
C ALA A 65 -7.81 -3.92 15.78
N PRO A 66 -7.80 -3.97 14.43
CA PRO A 66 -7.43 -2.81 13.64
C PRO A 66 -8.42 -1.64 13.84
N LEU A 67 -7.91 -0.41 13.91
CA LEU A 67 -8.72 0.81 13.97
C LEU A 67 -8.98 1.34 12.57
N PHE A 68 -10.24 1.61 12.29
CA PHE A 68 -10.69 2.17 11.02
C PHE A 68 -11.13 3.62 11.18
N TYR A 69 -10.69 4.49 10.26
CA TYR A 69 -11.19 5.84 10.10
C TYR A 69 -11.77 6.02 8.70
N GLU A 70 -13.02 6.44 8.60
CA GLU A 70 -13.67 6.71 7.32
C GLU A 70 -13.11 7.99 6.73
N VAL A 71 -12.42 7.88 5.58
CA VAL A 71 -11.78 9.00 4.89
C VAL A 71 -11.86 8.80 3.38
N ASP A 72 -12.37 9.80 2.65
CA ASP A 72 -12.05 9.94 1.23
C ASP A 72 -10.70 10.65 1.10
N LEU A 73 -9.72 9.96 0.49
CA LEU A 73 -8.35 10.47 0.35
C LEU A 73 -8.21 11.67 -0.62
N LEU A 74 -9.29 12.07 -1.28
CA LEU A 74 -9.36 13.37 -1.98
C LEU A 74 -9.45 14.53 -0.98
N ASP A 75 -9.96 14.28 0.24
CA ASP A 75 -9.97 15.23 1.36
C ASP A 75 -8.68 15.07 2.19
N ILE A 76 -7.72 15.94 1.91
CA ILE A 76 -6.41 15.93 2.59
C ILE A 76 -6.53 16.32 4.07
N GLU A 77 -7.45 17.20 4.44
CA GLU A 77 -7.62 17.60 5.84
C GLU A 77 -8.23 16.45 6.66
N ALA A 78 -9.18 15.70 6.09
CA ALA A 78 -9.68 14.48 6.71
C ALA A 78 -8.57 13.42 6.87
N LEU A 79 -7.69 13.24 5.87
CA LEU A 79 -6.53 12.34 5.99
C LEU A 79 -5.60 12.77 7.12
N LYS A 80 -5.25 14.05 7.22
CA LYS A 80 -4.39 14.58 8.30
C LYS A 80 -5.03 14.38 9.68
N ALA A 81 -6.34 14.61 9.78
CA ALA A 81 -7.09 14.37 11.01
C ALA A 81 -7.06 12.89 11.43
N ALA A 82 -7.20 11.97 10.47
CA ALA A 82 -7.09 10.53 10.74
C ALA A 82 -5.67 10.13 11.15
N CYS A 83 -4.63 10.69 10.54
CA CYS A 83 -3.24 10.48 10.98
C CYS A 83 -3.03 10.94 12.43
N ALA A 84 -3.55 12.11 12.78
CA ALA A 84 -3.47 12.63 14.15
C ALA A 84 -4.28 11.76 15.15
N ALA A 85 -5.44 11.25 14.72
CA ALA A 85 -6.23 10.33 15.52
C ALA A 85 -5.48 9.01 15.77
N ALA A 86 -4.86 8.42 14.74
CA ALA A 86 -4.08 7.20 14.89
C ALA A 86 -2.92 7.37 15.87
N ILE A 87 -2.22 8.51 15.83
CA ILE A 87 -1.15 8.84 16.80
C ILE A 87 -1.71 8.93 18.22
N ARG A 88 -2.85 9.57 18.41
CA ARG A 88 -3.50 9.71 19.73
C ARG A 88 -3.95 8.36 20.28
N ASP A 89 -4.54 7.51 19.42
CA ASP A 89 -5.24 6.29 19.83
C ASP A 89 -4.28 5.09 19.97
N LEU A 90 -3.21 5.04 19.17
CA LEU A 90 -2.28 3.91 19.13
C LEU A 90 -0.83 4.27 19.52
N GLY A 91 -0.54 5.54 19.71
CA GLY A 91 0.82 6.02 19.95
C GLY A 91 1.58 6.30 18.63
N SER A 92 2.90 6.45 18.75
CA SER A 92 3.74 6.85 17.61
C SER A 92 3.64 5.87 16.44
N VAL A 93 3.21 6.35 15.29
CA VAL A 93 3.17 5.57 14.04
C VAL A 93 4.58 5.51 13.46
N THR A 94 5.14 4.33 13.39
CA THR A 94 6.50 4.10 12.87
C THR A 94 6.53 3.36 11.53
N VAL A 95 5.38 2.90 11.06
CA VAL A 95 5.22 2.32 9.71
C VAL A 95 4.06 3.01 9.01
N LEU A 96 4.33 3.54 7.81
CA LEU A 96 3.31 4.06 6.89
C LEU A 96 3.29 3.22 5.63
N VAL A 97 2.12 2.70 5.25
CA VAL A 97 1.90 2.05 3.96
C VAL A 97 0.93 2.89 3.13
N ASN A 98 1.45 3.59 2.13
CA ASN A 98 0.66 4.28 1.13
C ASN A 98 0.23 3.26 0.07
N ASN A 99 -1.02 2.80 0.14
CA ASN A 99 -1.54 1.74 -0.74
C ASN A 99 -2.71 2.19 -1.61
N ALA A 100 -3.59 3.05 -1.09
CA ALA A 100 -4.81 3.44 -1.82
C ALA A 100 -4.55 3.87 -3.26
N ALA A 101 -5.36 3.36 -4.16
CA ALA A 101 -5.31 3.71 -5.58
C ALA A 101 -6.60 3.32 -6.31
N ASN A 102 -6.78 3.87 -7.49
CA ASN A 102 -7.86 3.54 -8.40
C ASN A 102 -7.32 3.46 -9.83
N ASP A 103 -7.39 2.26 -10.39
CA ASP A 103 -6.91 1.88 -11.71
C ASP A 103 -8.02 1.86 -12.79
N ASP A 104 -9.07 2.68 -12.64
CA ASP A 104 -10.13 2.76 -13.64
C ASP A 104 -9.53 3.01 -15.03
N ARG A 105 -9.93 2.18 -15.97
CA ARG A 105 -9.42 2.20 -17.34
C ARG A 105 -10.05 3.33 -18.13
N HIS A 106 -9.25 3.96 -18.98
CA HIS A 106 -9.65 5.09 -19.83
C HIS A 106 -8.72 5.23 -21.01
N ASP A 107 -9.24 5.75 -22.12
CA ASP A 107 -8.43 6.10 -23.28
C ASP A 107 -7.75 7.45 -23.04
N TRP A 108 -6.56 7.63 -23.62
CA TRP A 108 -5.84 8.92 -23.57
C TRP A 108 -6.58 10.03 -24.30
N GLN A 109 -7.33 9.69 -25.34
CA GLN A 109 -8.11 10.65 -26.14
C GLN A 109 -9.30 11.23 -25.35
N ASP A 110 -9.86 10.47 -24.41
CA ASP A 110 -11.01 10.88 -23.59
C ASP A 110 -10.61 11.63 -22.32
N MET A 111 -9.29 11.85 -22.10
CA MET A 111 -8.79 12.49 -20.90
C MET A 111 -9.02 14.00 -20.92
N THR A 112 -9.91 14.51 -20.05
CA THR A 112 -10.05 15.94 -19.79
C THR A 112 -9.06 16.41 -18.72
N PRO A 113 -8.75 17.72 -18.62
CA PRO A 113 -7.93 18.27 -17.54
C PRO A 113 -8.44 17.88 -16.15
N GLU A 114 -9.75 17.96 -15.92
CA GLU A 114 -10.38 17.65 -14.64
C GLU A 114 -10.24 16.16 -14.30
N TYR A 115 -10.38 15.28 -15.30
CA TYR A 115 -10.18 13.84 -15.10
C TYR A 115 -8.70 13.51 -14.82
N PHE A 116 -7.78 14.18 -15.52
CA PHE A 116 -6.35 14.06 -15.26
C PHE A 116 -6.01 14.46 -13.83
N ASP A 117 -6.46 15.63 -13.38
CA ASP A 117 -6.24 16.12 -12.01
C ASP A 117 -6.83 15.15 -10.98
N ASN A 118 -8.02 14.61 -11.26
CA ASN A 118 -8.63 13.59 -10.40
C ASN A 118 -7.78 12.33 -10.32
N ARG A 119 -7.20 11.84 -11.43
CA ARG A 119 -6.32 10.65 -11.41
C ARG A 119 -5.05 10.89 -10.59
N ILE A 120 -4.43 12.04 -10.71
CA ILE A 120 -3.27 12.44 -9.90
C ILE A 120 -3.67 12.57 -8.41
N ASN A 121 -4.77 13.26 -8.12
CA ASN A 121 -5.25 13.43 -6.76
C ASN A 121 -5.58 12.09 -6.08
N THR A 122 -6.22 11.16 -6.81
CA THR A 122 -6.61 9.85 -6.30
C THR A 122 -5.42 8.91 -6.09
N ASN A 123 -4.38 8.96 -6.96
CA ASN A 123 -3.35 7.92 -7.02
C ASN A 123 -1.97 8.36 -6.51
N LEU A 124 -1.77 9.66 -6.23
CA LEU A 124 -0.46 10.22 -5.87
C LEU A 124 -0.53 11.23 -4.71
N ARG A 125 -1.44 12.20 -4.77
CA ARG A 125 -1.45 13.36 -3.87
C ARG A 125 -1.46 12.97 -2.40
N HIS A 126 -2.30 12.02 -2.00
CA HIS A 126 -2.42 11.57 -0.61
C HIS A 126 -1.14 10.90 -0.08
N TYR A 127 -0.30 10.28 -0.94
CA TYR A 127 0.99 9.70 -0.54
C TYR A 127 1.88 10.75 0.13
N PHE A 128 2.02 11.90 -0.55
CA PHE A 128 2.84 12.99 -0.03
C PHE A 128 2.31 13.53 1.29
N PHE A 129 1.01 13.75 1.40
CA PHE A 129 0.42 14.34 2.61
C PHE A 129 0.32 13.38 3.79
N ALA A 130 0.18 12.07 3.58
CA ALA A 130 0.33 11.07 4.62
C ALA A 130 1.77 11.03 5.15
N ILE A 131 2.77 11.07 4.27
CA ILE A 131 4.18 11.18 4.66
C ILE A 131 4.40 12.47 5.47
N GLN A 132 3.91 13.61 4.99
CA GLN A 132 4.07 14.90 5.68
C GLN A 132 3.46 14.87 7.10
N ALA A 133 2.32 14.21 7.28
CA ALA A 133 1.63 14.13 8.57
C ALA A 133 2.34 13.18 9.56
N LEU A 134 2.94 12.09 9.09
CA LEU A 134 3.47 11.02 9.94
C LEU A 134 5.00 11.03 10.08
N ALA A 135 5.75 11.55 9.11
CA ALA A 135 7.23 11.57 9.18
C ALA A 135 7.82 12.34 10.37
N PRO A 136 7.24 13.45 10.86
CA PRO A 136 7.85 14.19 11.97
C PRO A 136 8.09 13.34 13.22
N GLN A 137 7.15 12.45 13.59
CA GLN A 137 7.32 11.57 14.74
C GLN A 137 8.31 10.43 14.47
N MET A 138 8.38 9.90 13.25
CA MET A 138 9.38 8.91 12.85
C MET A 138 10.79 9.49 12.95
N ILE A 139 10.95 10.73 12.50
CA ILE A 139 12.22 11.48 12.61
C ILE A 139 12.61 11.70 14.08
N THR A 140 11.65 12.10 14.92
CA THR A 140 11.89 12.28 16.37
C THR A 140 12.27 10.98 17.06
N ALA A 141 11.66 9.86 16.65
CA ALA A 141 11.97 8.53 17.16
C ALA A 141 13.28 7.95 16.60
N ALA A 142 13.89 8.61 15.61
CA ALA A 142 15.02 8.10 14.82
C ALA A 142 14.77 6.69 14.27
N HIS A 143 13.51 6.38 13.97
CA HIS A 143 13.08 5.06 13.54
C HIS A 143 11.77 5.15 12.75
N GLY A 144 11.75 4.62 11.54
CA GLY A 144 10.53 4.56 10.73
C GLY A 144 10.71 3.85 9.39
N SER A 145 9.60 3.38 8.84
CA SER A 145 9.56 2.79 7.51
C SER A 145 8.32 3.29 6.76
N VAL A 146 8.55 3.96 5.64
CA VAL A 146 7.51 4.35 4.68
C VAL A 146 7.57 3.41 3.49
N ILE A 147 6.46 2.78 3.18
CA ILE A 147 6.34 1.85 2.04
C ILE A 147 5.25 2.38 1.11
N ASN A 148 5.63 2.72 -0.10
CA ASN A 148 4.74 3.20 -1.13
C ASN A 148 4.38 2.06 -2.08
N ILE A 149 3.11 1.78 -2.29
CA ILE A 149 2.68 0.77 -3.25
C ILE A 149 2.61 1.42 -4.64
N GLY A 150 3.57 1.04 -5.48
CA GLY A 150 3.64 1.46 -6.87
C GLY A 150 2.77 0.61 -7.79
N SER A 151 3.24 0.41 -9.01
CA SER A 151 2.69 -0.52 -10.01
C SER A 151 3.76 -0.83 -11.04
N SER A 152 3.81 -2.05 -11.55
CA SER A 152 4.66 -2.40 -12.69
C SER A 152 4.09 -1.92 -14.04
N SER A 153 2.85 -1.45 -14.07
CA SER A 153 2.12 -1.10 -15.30
C SER A 153 2.85 -0.11 -16.21
N TYR A 154 3.49 0.94 -15.64
CA TYR A 154 4.22 1.91 -16.45
C TYR A 154 5.52 1.33 -17.05
N MET A 155 6.15 0.36 -16.38
CA MET A 155 7.33 -0.34 -16.88
C MET A 155 6.96 -1.32 -17.99
N MET A 156 5.76 -1.90 -17.92
CA MET A 156 5.21 -2.84 -18.89
C MET A 156 4.52 -2.16 -20.07
N GLN A 157 4.51 -0.82 -20.11
CA GLN A 157 3.91 -0.03 -21.19
C GLN A 157 2.42 -0.31 -21.40
N GLU A 158 1.68 -0.61 -20.31
CA GLU A 158 0.22 -0.82 -20.38
C GLU A 158 -0.48 0.52 -20.70
N ASP A 159 -1.31 0.54 -21.75
CA ASP A 159 -1.82 1.76 -22.39
C ASP A 159 -3.27 2.11 -22.02
N PHE A 160 -3.96 1.27 -21.27
CA PHE A 160 -5.40 1.40 -20.99
C PHE A 160 -5.74 2.20 -19.72
N PHE A 161 -4.78 2.87 -19.09
CA PHE A 161 -4.98 3.77 -17.95
C PHE A 161 -3.84 4.80 -17.79
N PRO A 162 -3.58 5.65 -18.79
CA PRO A 162 -2.41 6.54 -18.77
C PRO A 162 -2.33 7.45 -17.53
N GLY A 163 -3.43 8.01 -17.04
CA GLY A 163 -3.42 8.84 -15.82
C GLY A 163 -3.01 8.08 -14.55
N TYR A 164 -3.37 6.80 -14.45
CA TYR A 164 -2.91 5.93 -13.37
C TYR A 164 -1.40 5.63 -13.50
N ALA A 165 -0.96 5.26 -14.71
CA ALA A 165 0.44 4.93 -14.96
C ALA A 165 1.38 6.12 -14.67
N ILE A 166 0.98 7.35 -15.08
CA ILE A 166 1.68 8.60 -14.76
C ILE A 166 1.80 8.78 -13.24
N ALA A 167 0.69 8.67 -12.50
CA ALA A 167 0.69 8.82 -11.05
C ALA A 167 1.58 7.76 -10.38
N LYS A 168 1.52 6.52 -10.81
CA LYS A 168 2.32 5.42 -10.24
C LYS A 168 3.79 5.50 -10.57
N SER A 169 4.18 6.04 -11.74
CA SER A 169 5.58 6.34 -12.03
C SER A 169 6.15 7.43 -11.12
N ALA A 170 5.34 8.45 -10.78
CA ALA A 170 5.75 9.54 -9.89
C ALA A 170 5.96 9.10 -8.43
N VAL A 171 5.40 7.96 -8.00
CA VAL A 171 5.65 7.36 -6.67
C VAL A 171 7.13 7.08 -6.44
N GLU A 172 7.88 6.73 -7.48
CA GLU A 172 9.33 6.55 -7.37
C GLU A 172 10.04 7.87 -7.02
N GLY A 173 9.62 8.98 -7.63
CA GLY A 173 10.16 10.31 -7.32
C GLY A 173 9.96 10.68 -5.85
N ILE A 174 8.76 10.47 -5.31
CA ILE A 174 8.47 10.65 -3.87
C ILE A 174 9.40 9.76 -3.04
N THR A 175 9.50 8.48 -3.37
CA THR A 175 10.28 7.49 -2.63
C THR A 175 11.76 7.89 -2.53
N ARG A 176 12.40 8.19 -3.66
CA ARG A 176 13.82 8.55 -3.71
C ARG A 176 14.11 9.87 -2.99
N THR A 177 13.26 10.88 -3.20
CA THR A 177 13.43 12.19 -2.57
C THR A 177 13.25 12.10 -1.06
N MET A 178 12.19 11.43 -0.57
CA MET A 178 11.93 11.31 0.86
C MET A 178 12.95 10.39 1.54
N ALA A 179 13.43 9.33 0.88
CA ALA A 179 14.52 8.50 1.40
C ALA A 179 15.80 9.30 1.65
N ARG A 180 16.14 10.21 0.73
CA ARG A 180 17.31 11.09 0.89
C ARG A 180 17.13 12.10 2.01
N THR A 181 15.90 12.62 2.17
CA THR A 181 15.55 13.59 3.20
C THR A 181 15.55 12.97 4.60
N PHE A 182 14.97 11.77 4.73
CA PHE A 182 14.70 11.16 6.04
C PHE A 182 15.79 10.17 6.49
N GLY A 183 16.60 9.65 5.56
CA GLY A 183 17.66 8.68 5.85
C GLY A 183 18.62 9.11 6.97
N PRO A 184 19.10 10.39 7.02
CA PRO A 184 19.92 10.88 8.12
C PRO A 184 19.26 10.80 9.51
N HIS A 185 17.94 10.63 9.53
CA HIS A 185 17.13 10.51 10.74
C HIS A 185 16.67 9.06 11.02
N GLY A 186 17.26 8.06 10.37
CA GLY A 186 16.91 6.66 10.60
C GLY A 186 15.56 6.21 10.02
N VAL A 187 14.95 7.01 9.12
CA VAL A 187 13.67 6.65 8.47
C VAL A 187 13.93 6.18 7.04
N ARG A 188 13.43 5.00 6.72
CA ARG A 188 13.56 4.37 5.41
C ARG A 188 12.32 4.64 4.54
N VAL A 189 12.51 4.77 3.24
CA VAL A 189 11.40 4.93 2.28
C VAL A 189 11.66 4.03 1.08
N ASN A 190 10.72 3.13 0.78
CA ASN A 190 10.82 2.19 -0.33
C ASN A 190 9.51 2.11 -1.12
N THR A 191 9.57 1.60 -2.33
CA THR A 191 8.41 1.26 -3.16
C THR A 191 8.33 -0.24 -3.35
N VAL A 192 7.11 -0.80 -3.28
CA VAL A 192 6.83 -2.17 -3.70
C VAL A 192 5.87 -2.13 -4.88
N LEU A 193 6.23 -2.81 -5.95
CA LEU A 193 5.50 -2.82 -7.22
C LEU A 193 4.79 -4.16 -7.40
N PRO A 194 3.45 -4.22 -7.26
CA PRO A 194 2.72 -5.42 -7.61
C PRO A 194 2.70 -5.62 -9.14
N GLY A 195 2.70 -6.89 -9.55
CA GLY A 195 2.18 -7.30 -10.83
C GLY A 195 0.65 -7.34 -10.82
N TRP A 196 0.05 -8.19 -11.66
CA TRP A 196 -1.39 -8.42 -11.58
C TRP A 196 -1.72 -9.30 -10.36
N VAL A 197 -2.41 -8.69 -9.39
CA VAL A 197 -2.87 -9.34 -8.16
C VAL A 197 -4.39 -9.51 -8.25
N PRO A 198 -4.95 -10.73 -8.15
CA PRO A 198 -6.37 -11.02 -8.32
C PRO A 198 -7.20 -10.60 -7.11
N THR A 199 -7.36 -9.30 -6.92
CA THR A 199 -8.29 -8.74 -5.94
C THR A 199 -9.73 -8.91 -6.44
N GLU A 200 -10.73 -8.81 -5.56
CA GLU A 200 -12.15 -8.89 -5.95
C GLU A 200 -12.48 -7.87 -7.04
N ARG A 201 -11.98 -6.63 -6.90
CA ARG A 201 -12.13 -5.59 -7.94
C ARG A 201 -11.53 -6.01 -9.27
N GLN A 202 -10.33 -6.60 -9.31
CA GLN A 202 -9.71 -7.05 -10.54
C GLN A 202 -10.50 -8.18 -11.19
N LEU A 203 -10.98 -9.12 -10.39
CA LEU A 203 -11.76 -10.27 -10.87
C LEU A 203 -13.15 -9.87 -11.38
N THR A 204 -13.79 -8.88 -10.74
CA THR A 204 -15.16 -8.47 -11.11
C THR A 204 -15.19 -7.46 -12.26
N LYS A 205 -14.19 -6.58 -12.38
CA LYS A 205 -14.21 -5.49 -13.37
C LYS A 205 -13.36 -5.78 -14.62
N TRP A 206 -12.23 -6.44 -14.46
CA TRP A 206 -11.19 -6.46 -15.49
C TRP A 206 -10.72 -7.85 -15.90
N TRP A 207 -11.14 -8.87 -15.17
CA TRP A 207 -10.73 -10.23 -15.47
C TRP A 207 -11.34 -10.73 -16.78
N SER A 208 -10.51 -11.40 -17.60
CA SER A 208 -10.96 -12.23 -18.70
C SER A 208 -10.05 -13.46 -18.81
N PRO A 209 -10.52 -14.58 -19.37
CA PRO A 209 -9.69 -15.76 -19.60
C PRO A 209 -8.45 -15.44 -20.45
N GLU A 210 -8.59 -14.59 -21.45
CA GLU A 210 -7.52 -14.18 -22.36
C GLU A 210 -6.47 -13.32 -21.64
N GLY A 211 -6.91 -12.37 -20.79
CA GLY A 211 -6.05 -11.52 -19.99
C GLY A 211 -5.25 -12.33 -18.97
N GLU A 212 -5.90 -13.29 -18.30
CA GLU A 212 -5.23 -14.20 -17.39
C GLU A 212 -4.23 -15.11 -18.11
N ALA A 213 -4.61 -15.68 -19.26
CA ALA A 213 -3.72 -16.50 -20.08
C ALA A 213 -2.50 -15.68 -20.56
N GLY A 214 -2.69 -14.39 -20.90
CA GLY A 214 -1.62 -13.46 -21.21
C GLY A 214 -0.67 -13.28 -20.04
N THR A 215 -1.21 -13.00 -18.87
CA THR A 215 -0.40 -12.86 -17.63
C THR A 215 0.38 -14.15 -17.33
N MET A 216 -0.27 -15.31 -17.45
CA MET A 216 0.40 -16.60 -17.22
C MET A 216 1.45 -16.92 -18.29
N ARG A 217 1.31 -16.44 -19.51
CA ARG A 217 2.32 -16.59 -20.55
C ARG A 217 3.58 -15.77 -20.24
N ASP A 218 3.39 -14.51 -19.84
CA ASP A 218 4.47 -13.54 -19.67
C ASP A 218 5.18 -13.70 -18.31
N GLN A 219 4.47 -14.11 -17.27
CA GLN A 219 4.98 -14.32 -15.92
C GLN A 219 5.87 -15.59 -15.84
N ALA A 220 6.99 -15.55 -15.12
CA ALA A 220 7.85 -16.71 -14.92
C ALA A 220 7.16 -17.79 -14.04
N LEU A 221 6.54 -17.35 -12.93
CA LEU A 221 5.74 -18.24 -12.07
C LEU A 221 4.35 -18.43 -12.67
N LYS A 222 4.01 -19.63 -13.15
CA LYS A 222 2.76 -19.93 -13.87
C LYS A 222 1.59 -20.12 -12.90
N ARG A 223 1.35 -19.15 -12.01
CA ARG A 223 0.26 -19.11 -11.06
C ARG A 223 -0.10 -17.68 -10.68
N ARG A 224 -1.28 -17.48 -10.11
CA ARG A 224 -1.66 -16.19 -9.52
C ARG A 224 -0.74 -15.84 -8.35
N ILE A 225 -0.39 -14.57 -8.23
CA ILE A 225 0.28 -14.01 -7.05
C ILE A 225 -0.80 -13.41 -6.16
N MET A 226 -0.96 -13.97 -4.97
CA MET A 226 -2.07 -13.60 -4.09
C MET A 226 -1.73 -12.35 -3.26
N PRO A 227 -2.74 -11.58 -2.79
CA PRO A 227 -2.52 -10.38 -2.00
C PRO A 227 -1.69 -10.59 -0.73
N ASP A 228 -1.84 -11.73 -0.06
CA ASP A 228 -1.09 -12.09 1.13
C ASP A 228 0.38 -12.41 0.82
N GLU A 229 0.69 -12.98 -0.34
CA GLU A 229 2.06 -13.19 -0.81
C GLU A 229 2.76 -11.85 -1.10
N PHE A 230 2.04 -10.92 -1.75
CA PHE A 230 2.53 -9.57 -1.97
C PHE A 230 2.83 -8.84 -0.64
N ALA A 231 1.97 -9.01 0.35
CA ALA A 231 2.12 -8.39 1.66
C ALA A 231 3.43 -8.81 2.37
N GLN A 232 3.98 -9.99 2.10
CA GLN A 232 5.21 -10.46 2.77
C GLN A 232 6.41 -9.56 2.48
N MET A 233 6.54 -9.02 1.26
CA MET A 233 7.60 -8.06 0.95
C MET A 233 7.41 -6.75 1.72
N VAL A 234 6.17 -6.30 1.87
CA VAL A 234 5.84 -5.08 2.62
C VAL A 234 6.16 -5.26 4.11
N LEU A 235 5.83 -6.41 4.69
CA LEU A 235 6.19 -6.76 6.08
C LEU A 235 7.72 -6.77 6.28
N PHE A 236 8.48 -7.43 5.39
CA PHE A 236 9.94 -7.44 5.44
C PHE A 236 10.52 -6.04 5.44
N LEU A 237 10.05 -5.17 4.57
CA LEU A 237 10.53 -3.78 4.49
C LEU A 237 10.13 -2.93 5.70
N ALA A 238 9.06 -3.27 6.39
CA ALA A 238 8.66 -2.61 7.62
C ALA A 238 9.46 -3.08 8.84
N ALA A 239 9.83 -4.35 8.86
CA ALA A 239 10.59 -4.97 9.93
C ALA A 239 12.05 -4.47 9.99
N ASP A 240 12.71 -4.75 11.12
CA ASP A 240 14.13 -4.43 11.29
C ASP A 240 15.03 -5.28 10.37
N ASP A 241 14.55 -6.42 9.90
CA ASP A 241 15.19 -7.25 8.86
C ASP A 241 15.42 -6.49 7.55
N GLY A 242 14.56 -5.50 7.24
CA GLY A 242 14.70 -4.59 6.11
C GLY A 242 15.57 -3.34 6.38
N ALA A 243 16.32 -3.28 7.49
CA ALA A 243 17.03 -2.07 7.95
C ALA A 243 18.00 -1.47 6.91
N ALA A 244 18.59 -2.28 6.06
CA ALA A 244 19.51 -1.82 5.01
C ALA A 244 18.79 -1.37 3.71
N CYS A 245 17.47 -1.54 3.62
CA CYS A 245 16.69 -1.23 2.41
C CYS A 245 16.09 0.17 2.50
N THR A 246 16.53 1.08 1.64
CA THR A 246 15.93 2.41 1.45
C THR A 246 16.17 2.93 0.05
N ALA A 247 15.31 3.79 -0.47
CA ALA A 247 15.33 4.36 -1.81
C ALA A 247 15.25 3.31 -2.94
N GLN A 248 14.69 2.13 -2.67
CA GLN A 248 14.64 1.02 -3.62
C GLN A 248 13.21 0.74 -4.10
N GLN A 249 13.14 0.12 -5.28
CA GLN A 249 11.94 -0.52 -5.82
C GLN A 249 12.08 -2.04 -5.69
N PHE A 250 11.05 -2.68 -5.16
CA PHE A 250 10.95 -4.12 -5.03
C PHE A 250 9.77 -4.62 -5.86
N ILE A 251 10.04 -5.38 -6.90
CA ILE A 251 9.01 -5.91 -7.81
C ILE A 251 8.54 -7.27 -7.29
N VAL A 252 7.22 -7.43 -7.14
CA VAL A 252 6.56 -8.66 -6.71
C VAL A 252 5.47 -8.99 -7.72
N ASP A 253 5.88 -9.56 -8.84
CA ASP A 253 5.03 -9.80 -10.02
C ASP A 253 5.15 -11.23 -10.59
N GLY A 254 5.84 -12.11 -9.88
CA GLY A 254 6.07 -13.48 -10.33
C GLY A 254 7.04 -13.58 -11.51
N GLY A 255 7.85 -12.54 -11.76
CA GLY A 255 8.81 -12.50 -12.86
C GLY A 255 8.13 -12.22 -14.20
N ARG A 256 7.26 -11.22 -14.25
CA ARG A 256 6.62 -10.74 -15.46
C ARG A 256 7.41 -9.61 -16.13
N PHE A 257 8.14 -8.84 -15.33
CA PHE A 257 9.01 -7.74 -15.77
C PHE A 257 10.49 -8.13 -15.66
#